data_d04ac60c31e81edbacf6086b8d23d929
#
_entry.id   d04ac60c31e81edbacf6086b8d23d929
#
_cell.length_a   1.000
_cell.length_b   1.000
_cell.length_c   1.000
_cell.angle_alpha   90.00
_cell.angle_beta   90.00
_cell.angle_gamma   90.00
#
_symmetry.space_group_name_H-M   'P 1'
#
loop_
_entity.id
_entity.type
_entity.pdbx_description
1 polymer ?
#
loop_
_entity_poly.entity_id
_entity_poly.type
_entity_poly.pdbx_seq_one_letter_code
_entity_poly.pdbx_strand_id
1 'polypeptide(L)'
;MFRLSIVLSTLLFSQLSFAALTPVGLWKTIDEETNEAKSLVRISEQDGVLVGSVEKILNPAKQDAICEECKGDKKNQPILGLQIIEGAKDAGDGSWQEGDILDPNNGKTYTLKLTPPEQGKVLEVRGYIAFFYRNQYWQRVE
;
A
#
# COMPACT_ATOMS: atom_id res chain seq x y z
N MET A 1 -27.90 54.43 -30.90
CA MET A 1 -27.09 53.24 -31.09
C MET A 1 -26.70 52.71 -29.72
N PHE A 2 -27.38 51.70 -29.26
CA PHE A 2 -27.05 51.06 -27.99
C PHE A 2 -26.03 49.94 -28.25
N ARG A 3 -24.82 50.07 -27.69
CA ARG A 3 -23.83 49.01 -27.70
C ARG A 3 -24.11 48.13 -26.51
N LEU A 4 -24.62 46.92 -26.75
CA LEU A 4 -24.81 45.88 -25.76
C LEU A 4 -23.46 45.22 -25.52
N SER A 5 -22.80 45.54 -24.42
CA SER A 5 -21.59 44.86 -23.96
C SER A 5 -21.99 43.56 -23.26
N ILE A 6 -21.84 42.45 -23.93
CA ILE A 6 -21.98 41.12 -23.32
C ILE A 6 -20.74 40.84 -22.51
N VAL A 7 -20.87 40.95 -21.19
CA VAL A 7 -19.84 40.50 -20.25
C VAL A 7 -19.96 38.98 -20.16
N LEU A 8 -19.07 38.29 -20.84
CA LEU A 8 -18.97 36.84 -20.75
C LEU A 8 -18.26 36.49 -19.42
N SER A 9 -19.09 36.20 -18.41
CA SER A 9 -18.59 35.74 -17.11
C SER A 9 -18.13 34.28 -17.24
N THR A 10 -16.84 34.08 -17.37
CA THR A 10 -16.26 32.75 -17.32
C THR A 10 -16.29 32.23 -15.88
N LEU A 11 -17.24 31.37 -15.57
CA LEU A 11 -17.23 30.57 -14.35
C LEU A 11 -16.07 29.60 -14.42
N LEU A 12 -15.01 29.91 -13.72
CA LEU A 12 -13.94 28.97 -13.41
C LEU A 12 -14.53 27.93 -12.43
N PHE A 13 -14.94 26.79 -12.97
CA PHE A 13 -15.19 25.62 -12.15
C PHE A 13 -13.85 25.13 -11.62
N SER A 14 -13.52 25.49 -10.37
CA SER A 14 -12.47 24.80 -9.62
C SER A 14 -12.89 23.36 -9.46
N GLN A 15 -12.31 22.47 -10.27
CA GLN A 15 -12.44 21.04 -10.04
C GLN A 15 -11.65 20.70 -8.78
N LEU A 16 -12.38 20.52 -7.66
CA LEU A 16 -11.82 19.91 -6.47
C LEU A 16 -11.48 18.46 -6.84
N SER A 17 -10.21 18.22 -7.16
CA SER A 17 -9.66 16.89 -7.34
C SER A 17 -9.63 16.21 -5.97
N PHE A 18 -10.65 15.39 -5.67
CA PHE A 18 -10.58 14.47 -4.56
C PHE A 18 -9.52 13.44 -4.93
N ALA A 19 -8.35 13.47 -4.25
CA ALA A 19 -7.41 12.37 -4.32
C ALA A 19 -8.17 11.10 -3.94
N ALA A 20 -8.27 10.13 -4.88
CA ALA A 20 -8.93 8.87 -4.60
C ALA A 20 -8.24 8.21 -3.40
N LEU A 21 -9.02 7.79 -2.40
CA LEU A 21 -8.55 7.05 -1.25
C LEU A 21 -8.18 5.63 -1.72
N THR A 22 -6.97 5.48 -2.20
CA THR A 22 -6.45 4.24 -2.76
C THR A 22 -5.24 3.76 -1.97
N PRO A 23 -5.02 2.45 -1.87
CA PRO A 23 -3.79 1.91 -1.30
C PRO A 23 -2.53 2.18 -2.13
N VAL A 24 -2.67 2.64 -3.37
CA VAL A 24 -1.52 2.97 -4.21
C VAL A 24 -0.70 4.11 -3.58
N GLY A 25 0.61 3.93 -3.52
CA GLY A 25 1.53 4.90 -2.94
C GLY A 25 2.69 4.27 -2.20
N LEU A 26 3.40 5.10 -1.45
CA LEU A 26 4.53 4.67 -0.62
C LEU A 26 4.11 4.69 0.85
N TRP A 27 4.34 3.58 1.52
CA TRP A 27 3.89 3.34 2.88
C TRP A 27 5.05 2.97 3.78
N LYS A 28 5.05 3.53 4.99
CA LYS A 28 5.99 3.19 6.04
C LYS A 28 5.39 2.10 6.92
N THR A 29 6.06 0.96 6.99
CA THR A 29 5.68 -0.14 7.86
C THR A 29 6.24 0.06 9.26
N ILE A 30 5.48 -0.35 10.26
CA ILE A 30 5.83 -0.20 11.67
C ILE A 30 6.01 -1.59 12.27
N ASP A 31 7.12 -1.78 12.98
CA ASP A 31 7.36 -2.98 13.77
C ASP A 31 6.41 -2.98 14.98
N GLU A 32 5.63 -4.04 15.13
CA GLU A 32 4.60 -4.13 16.17
C GLU A 32 5.20 -4.27 17.58
N GLU A 33 6.39 -4.86 17.69
CA GLU A 33 7.04 -5.07 18.99
C GLU A 33 7.77 -3.83 19.49
N THR A 34 8.45 -3.13 18.59
CA THR A 34 9.29 -1.97 18.93
C THR A 34 8.60 -0.64 18.66
N ASN A 35 7.52 -0.63 17.87
CA ASN A 35 6.83 0.56 17.36
C ASN A 35 7.75 1.47 16.51
N GLU A 36 8.82 0.94 15.98
CA GLU A 36 9.75 1.66 15.12
C GLU A 36 9.41 1.46 13.64
N ALA A 37 9.74 2.45 12.83
CA ALA A 37 9.61 2.35 11.38
C ALA A 37 10.62 1.33 10.84
N LYS A 38 10.13 0.38 10.03
CA LYS A 38 10.89 -0.79 9.59
C LYS A 38 11.31 -0.71 8.13
N SER A 39 10.37 -0.39 7.25
CA SER A 39 10.60 -0.35 5.81
C SER A 39 9.65 0.61 5.12
N LEU A 40 9.96 0.93 3.88
CA LEU A 40 9.03 1.59 2.96
C LEU A 40 8.58 0.56 1.92
N VAL A 41 7.26 0.46 1.73
CA VAL A 41 6.64 -0.44 0.75
C VAL A 41 5.92 0.40 -0.30
N ARG A 42 6.26 0.19 -1.56
CA ARG A 42 5.58 0.78 -2.69
C ARG A 42 4.44 -0.13 -3.13
N ILE A 43 3.21 0.37 -3.08
CA ILE A 43 2.04 -0.30 -3.65
C ILE A 43 1.69 0.36 -4.98
N SER A 44 1.54 -0.45 -6.01
CA SER A 44 1.17 -0.01 -7.36
C SER A 44 0.11 -0.93 -7.95
N GLU A 45 -0.55 -0.46 -8.99
CA GLU A 45 -1.54 -1.24 -9.73
C GLU A 45 -0.90 -1.80 -11.01
N GLN A 46 -1.04 -3.10 -11.21
CA GLN A 46 -0.58 -3.82 -12.41
C GLN A 46 -1.71 -4.73 -12.89
N ASP A 47 -2.13 -4.54 -14.12
CA ASP A 47 -3.19 -5.37 -14.75
C ASP A 47 -4.49 -5.46 -13.91
N GLY A 48 -4.86 -4.35 -13.27
CA GLY A 48 -6.10 -4.25 -12.49
C GLY A 48 -6.02 -4.79 -11.07
N VAL A 49 -4.86 -5.27 -10.62
CA VAL A 49 -4.64 -5.74 -9.25
C VAL A 49 -3.51 -4.96 -8.59
N LEU A 50 -3.51 -4.91 -7.26
CA LEU A 50 -2.43 -4.27 -6.51
C LEU A 50 -1.30 -5.25 -6.26
N VAL A 51 -0.09 -4.73 -6.41
CA VAL A 51 1.17 -5.38 -6.03
C VAL A 51 1.95 -4.45 -5.12
N GLY A 52 2.82 -4.99 -4.28
CA GLY A 52 3.64 -4.19 -3.38
C GLY A 52 5.03 -4.79 -3.19
N SER A 53 6.03 -3.93 -3.17
CA SER A 53 7.43 -4.33 -3.00
C SER A 53 8.13 -3.47 -1.96
N VAL A 54 9.10 -4.07 -1.27
CA VAL A 54 9.95 -3.35 -0.32
C VAL A 54 10.88 -2.42 -1.09
N GLU A 55 10.65 -1.13 -0.99
CA GLU A 55 11.44 -0.12 -1.70
C GLU A 55 12.65 0.35 -0.90
N LYS A 56 12.56 0.32 0.44
CA LYS A 56 13.63 0.73 1.33
C LYS A 56 13.57 -0.02 2.66
N ILE A 57 14.72 -0.41 3.17
CA ILE A 57 14.89 -0.91 4.54
C ILE A 57 15.44 0.23 5.38
N LEU A 58 14.77 0.57 6.50
CA LEU A 58 15.12 1.74 7.29
C LEU A 58 16.21 1.49 8.32
N ASN A 59 16.38 0.24 8.77
CA ASN A 59 17.46 -0.11 9.68
C ASN A 59 18.80 -0.23 8.93
N PRO A 60 19.81 0.63 9.22
CA PRO A 60 21.11 0.57 8.55
C PRO A 60 21.83 -0.77 8.68
N ALA A 61 21.59 -1.51 9.76
CA ALA A 61 22.23 -2.81 10.02
C ALA A 61 21.61 -3.96 9.21
N LYS A 62 20.48 -3.72 8.52
CA LYS A 62 19.72 -4.77 7.83
C LYS A 62 19.60 -4.58 6.31
N GLN A 63 20.47 -3.78 5.73
CA GLN A 63 20.42 -3.47 4.30
C GLN A 63 20.63 -4.71 3.42
N ASP A 64 21.41 -5.66 3.88
CA ASP A 64 21.72 -6.90 3.17
C ASP A 64 20.86 -8.10 3.62
N ALA A 65 19.78 -7.83 4.36
CA ALA A 65 18.89 -8.89 4.83
C ALA A 65 18.27 -9.66 3.67
N ILE A 66 18.18 -10.97 3.82
CA ILE A 66 17.57 -11.89 2.87
C ILE A 66 16.39 -12.60 3.50
N CYS A 67 15.47 -13.10 2.69
CA CYS A 67 14.34 -13.87 3.17
C CYS A 67 14.71 -15.33 3.39
N GLU A 68 15.32 -15.63 4.53
CA GLU A 68 15.78 -16.97 4.87
C GLU A 68 14.62 -17.98 5.06
N GLU A 69 13.49 -17.48 5.58
CA GLU A 69 12.31 -18.30 5.87
C GLU A 69 11.33 -18.40 4.68
N CYS A 70 11.57 -17.66 3.60
CA CYS A 70 10.78 -17.74 2.40
C CYS A 70 10.90 -19.10 1.72
N LYS A 71 9.89 -19.44 0.93
CA LYS A 71 9.83 -20.69 0.14
C LYS A 71 9.91 -20.41 -1.34
N GLY A 72 10.27 -21.44 -2.12
CA GLY A 72 10.30 -21.35 -3.57
C GLY A 72 11.29 -20.30 -4.08
N ASP A 73 10.87 -19.53 -5.07
CA ASP A 73 11.72 -18.54 -5.74
C ASP A 73 12.16 -17.38 -4.85
N LYS A 74 11.46 -17.17 -3.76
CA LYS A 74 11.76 -16.07 -2.82
C LYS A 74 12.74 -16.45 -1.73
N LYS A 75 13.05 -17.74 -1.59
CA LYS A 75 14.01 -18.20 -0.58
C LYS A 75 15.37 -17.57 -0.81
N ASN A 76 15.90 -16.97 0.26
CA ASN A 76 17.20 -16.29 0.27
C ASN A 76 17.31 -15.09 -0.70
N GLN A 77 16.20 -14.60 -1.22
CA GLN A 77 16.21 -13.37 -2.01
C GLN A 77 16.38 -12.16 -1.09
N PRO A 78 17.02 -11.08 -1.57
CA PRO A 78 17.10 -9.84 -0.82
C PRO A 78 15.69 -9.36 -0.42
N ILE A 79 15.54 -8.91 0.81
CA ILE A 79 14.29 -8.28 1.26
C ILE A 79 14.10 -6.94 0.56
N LEU A 80 15.20 -6.20 0.34
CA LEU A 80 15.14 -5.01 -0.50
C LEU A 80 14.75 -5.38 -1.94
N GLY A 81 13.66 -4.80 -2.42
CA GLY A 81 13.09 -5.11 -3.73
C GLY A 81 12.14 -6.31 -3.77
N LEU A 82 11.97 -7.01 -2.64
CA LEU A 82 11.11 -8.19 -2.59
C LEU A 82 9.63 -7.79 -2.76
N GLN A 83 8.93 -8.46 -3.67
CA GLN A 83 7.49 -8.32 -3.80
C GLN A 83 6.80 -9.08 -2.67
N ILE A 84 6.09 -8.36 -1.83
CA ILE A 84 5.40 -8.91 -0.65
C ILE A 84 3.89 -8.86 -0.75
N ILE A 85 3.32 -8.05 -1.64
CA ILE A 85 1.89 -8.00 -1.91
C ILE A 85 1.66 -8.42 -3.35
N GLU A 86 0.74 -9.36 -3.56
CA GLU A 86 0.37 -9.88 -4.87
C GLU A 86 -1.14 -10.01 -5.00
N GLY A 87 -1.67 -9.54 -6.12
CA GLY A 87 -3.00 -9.89 -6.59
C GLY A 87 -4.18 -9.36 -5.79
N ALA A 88 -4.03 -8.29 -5.02
CA ALA A 88 -5.16 -7.68 -4.32
C ALA A 88 -6.12 -7.04 -5.34
N LYS A 89 -7.40 -7.41 -5.24
CA LYS A 89 -8.47 -6.98 -6.15
C LYS A 89 -9.38 -5.98 -5.47
N ASP A 90 -9.85 -5.01 -6.24
CA ASP A 90 -10.88 -4.07 -5.79
C ASP A 90 -12.17 -4.85 -5.44
N ALA A 91 -12.59 -4.73 -4.17
CA ALA A 91 -13.79 -5.41 -3.68
C ALA A 91 -15.08 -4.61 -3.92
N GLY A 92 -14.98 -3.38 -4.45
CA GLY A 92 -16.11 -2.53 -4.75
C GLY A 92 -16.67 -1.72 -3.57
N ASP A 93 -16.11 -1.92 -2.38
CA ASP A 93 -16.51 -1.23 -1.14
C ASP A 93 -15.42 -0.30 -0.59
N GLY A 94 -14.41 0.02 -1.39
CA GLY A 94 -13.24 0.82 -1.01
C GLY A 94 -12.08 -0.02 -0.47
N SER A 95 -12.29 -1.30 -0.17
CA SER A 95 -11.23 -2.23 0.21
C SER A 95 -10.70 -3.02 -0.98
N TRP A 96 -9.50 -3.57 -0.82
CA TRP A 96 -8.85 -4.46 -1.78
C TRP A 96 -8.58 -5.79 -1.11
N GLN A 97 -9.00 -6.88 -1.72
CA GLN A 97 -9.03 -8.21 -1.11
C GLN A 97 -8.53 -9.30 -2.06
N GLU A 98 -8.56 -10.55 -1.60
CA GLU A 98 -8.25 -11.78 -2.35
C GLU A 98 -6.79 -11.90 -2.81
N GLY A 99 -5.94 -10.96 -2.44
CA GLY A 99 -4.51 -11.07 -2.68
C GLY A 99 -3.80 -11.73 -1.53
N ASP A 100 -2.48 -11.81 -1.65
CA ASP A 100 -1.59 -12.36 -0.64
C ASP A 100 -0.61 -11.33 -0.14
N ILE A 101 -0.24 -11.45 1.13
CA ILE A 101 0.86 -10.70 1.73
C ILE A 101 1.87 -11.66 2.36
N LEU A 102 3.13 -11.51 1.99
CA LEU A 102 4.26 -12.25 2.55
C LEU A 102 4.86 -11.47 3.72
N ASP A 103 5.06 -12.14 4.85
CA ASP A 103 5.87 -11.61 5.93
C ASP A 103 7.31 -12.15 5.78
N PRO A 104 8.28 -11.30 5.41
CA PRO A 104 9.65 -11.77 5.20
C PRO A 104 10.34 -12.26 6.48
N ASN A 105 9.84 -11.88 7.66
CA ASN A 105 10.44 -12.28 8.94
C ASN A 105 10.17 -13.75 9.28
N ASN A 106 9.03 -14.28 8.87
CA ASN A 106 8.65 -15.66 9.15
C ASN A 106 8.44 -16.51 7.88
N GLY A 107 8.49 -15.91 6.70
CA GLY A 107 8.29 -16.57 5.42
C GLY A 107 6.86 -17.02 5.15
N LYS A 108 5.91 -16.65 5.99
CA LYS A 108 4.50 -17.01 5.83
C LYS A 108 3.76 -16.05 4.92
N THR A 109 2.80 -16.59 4.19
CA THR A 109 1.90 -15.85 3.31
C THR A 109 0.49 -15.86 3.91
N TYR A 110 -0.12 -14.70 3.94
CA TYR A 110 -1.46 -14.47 4.48
C TYR A 110 -2.38 -13.96 3.39
N THR A 111 -3.67 -14.29 3.48
CA THR A 111 -4.68 -13.67 2.62
C THR A 111 -4.85 -12.21 3.03
N LEU A 112 -4.83 -11.31 2.06
CA LEU A 112 -4.73 -9.87 2.29
C LEU A 112 -6.08 -9.17 2.20
N LYS A 113 -6.28 -8.21 3.10
CA LYS A 113 -7.27 -7.13 2.94
C LYS A 113 -6.59 -5.79 3.23
N LEU A 114 -6.68 -4.87 2.28
CA LEU A 114 -6.26 -3.48 2.43
C LEU A 114 -7.48 -2.59 2.56
N THR A 115 -7.51 -1.76 3.61
CA THR A 115 -8.57 -0.80 3.83
C THR A 115 -7.95 0.58 4.01
N PRO A 116 -8.00 1.45 2.98
CA PRO A 116 -7.54 2.82 3.12
C PRO A 116 -8.50 3.59 4.03
N PRO A 117 -7.97 4.37 4.98
CA PRO A 117 -8.81 5.19 5.85
C PRO A 117 -9.37 6.40 5.08
N GLU A 118 -10.41 7.01 5.61
CA GLU A 118 -11.12 8.13 5.00
C GLU A 118 -10.21 9.31 4.63
N GLN A 119 -9.11 9.52 5.37
CA GLN A 119 -8.16 10.61 5.13
C GLN A 119 -6.92 10.20 4.32
N GLY A 120 -6.81 8.93 3.91
CA GLY A 120 -5.71 8.43 3.08
C GLY A 120 -4.33 8.41 3.75
N LYS A 121 -4.23 8.66 5.06
CA LYS A 121 -2.94 8.77 5.78
C LYS A 121 -2.45 7.47 6.40
N VAL A 122 -3.35 6.59 6.75
CA VAL A 122 -3.04 5.30 7.39
C VAL A 122 -3.72 4.20 6.61
N LEU A 123 -2.98 3.18 6.24
CA LEU A 123 -3.49 1.99 5.55
C LEU A 123 -3.64 0.87 6.57
N GLU A 124 -4.86 0.35 6.72
CA GLU A 124 -5.08 -0.88 7.46
C GLU A 124 -4.70 -2.07 6.58
N VAL A 125 -3.72 -2.83 7.04
CA VAL A 125 -3.23 -4.04 6.36
C VAL A 125 -3.61 -5.23 7.21
N ARG A 126 -4.54 -6.05 6.72
CA ARG A 126 -5.01 -7.24 7.41
C ARG A 126 -4.53 -8.49 6.70
N GLY A 127 -3.89 -9.38 7.46
CA GLY A 127 -3.51 -10.71 7.02
C GLY A 127 -4.34 -11.78 7.70
N TYR A 128 -4.95 -12.67 6.92
CA TYR A 128 -5.74 -13.80 7.44
C TYR A 128 -4.96 -15.09 7.29
N ILE A 129 -5.03 -15.93 8.33
CA ILE A 129 -4.63 -17.33 8.27
C ILE A 129 -5.69 -18.18 8.99
N ALA A 130 -6.32 -19.09 8.28
CA ALA A 130 -7.49 -19.84 8.79
C ALA A 130 -8.56 -18.88 9.35
N PHE A 131 -8.97 -19.04 10.62
CA PHE A 131 -9.97 -18.19 11.28
C PHE A 131 -9.36 -16.95 11.98
N PHE A 132 -8.05 -16.82 11.95
CA PHE A 132 -7.35 -15.76 12.64
C PHE A 132 -6.95 -14.65 11.68
N TYR A 133 -6.91 -13.42 12.18
CA TYR A 133 -6.35 -12.31 11.42
C TYR A 133 -5.52 -11.41 12.33
N ARG A 134 -4.62 -10.65 11.72
CA ARG A 134 -3.81 -9.63 12.37
C ARG A 134 -3.83 -8.36 11.53
N ASN A 135 -4.01 -7.22 12.18
CA ASN A 135 -3.97 -5.92 11.55
C ASN A 135 -2.62 -5.24 11.79
N GLN A 136 -2.10 -4.62 10.74
CA GLN A 136 -1.05 -3.62 10.82
C GLN A 136 -1.57 -2.30 10.27
N TYR A 137 -0.98 -1.21 10.70
CA TYR A 137 -1.33 0.13 10.26
C TYR A 137 -0.09 0.80 9.70
N TRP A 138 -0.07 0.96 8.38
CA TRP A 138 1.04 1.58 7.67
C TRP A 138 0.76 3.06 7.46
N GLN A 139 1.79 3.89 7.57
CA GLN A 139 1.68 5.32 7.44
C GLN A 139 2.05 5.78 6.02
N ARG A 140 1.23 6.64 5.43
CA ARG A 140 1.50 7.16 4.08
C ARG A 140 2.72 8.07 4.11
N VAL A 141 3.63 7.84 3.18
CA VAL A 141 4.81 8.68 2.92
C VAL A 141 4.53 9.57 1.70
N GLU A 142 3.95 8.99 0.63
CA GLU A 142 3.53 9.72 -0.56
C GLU A 142 2.46 8.98 -1.40
#